data_c0c66386d7c6b2743536210ae28d8207
#
_entry.id   c0c66386d7c6b2743536210ae28d8207
#
_cell.length_a   1.000
_cell.length_b   1.000
_cell.length_c   1.000
_cell.angle_alpha   90.00
_cell.angle_beta   90.00
_cell.angle_gamma   90.00
#
_symmetry.space_group_name_H-M   'P 1'
#
loop_
_entity.id
_entity.type
_entity.pdbx_description
1 polymer ?
#
loop_
_entity_poly.entity_id
_entity_poly.type
_entity_poly.pdbx_seq_one_letter_code
_entity_poly.pdbx_strand_id
1 'polypeptide(L)'
;MRHYAKYILLMTATALTACSDNEADIPDDKSNPDPVGTVSTTMYNEDNGDTRLGSLRIDRDGNFVGCDMAMISDANGLSDVASIPKSGYSGTSKVMPKTCYVTYLDGEWCRLYVEKTISTSKASATGAKVKYQKPFRGKDEALLLSESEIVYAAEGGNTTVTINNNSIIPFSATSSTEWCNVTIGSTLEQPYLTDAVSIDVLPSNSTKDETATVSLTTLYGKTTTITITRRGVVPSIEMEQNIRIGHSAKEFTIPVTTNLPLSDLSAATDVDWLSVKLAAVDKAETTARPLRWLGYKPVAPIKAKSPSAPAPETIIVKCVTKANTDTERSATITISSKDGQTSADTQLQQIGMYIDLGLSVKWATCNLGADVPEEYGYYYAWGETSTKNSYTHENYKFYCGKSDSYSKYNVTDGLTTLKSEDDAATVSLGEPWRMPTNTEATELRLMCNWFWTSINGTTGYRLTGPNGNSIFMPCCGQYSIALDLNDYGKYWTSSLYLEIPMGARSIYFDKSITGKDYSNSTFSRCFGQCIRPVKP
;
A
#
# COMPACT_ATOMS: atom_id res chain seq x y z
N MET A 1 -41.64 14.72 -50.54
CA MET A 1 -41.85 14.35 -51.94
C MET A 1 -41.82 12.83 -52.04
N ARG A 2 -42.99 12.28 -52.19
CA ARG A 2 -43.44 11.43 -53.34
C ARG A 2 -42.63 10.10 -53.43
N HIS A 3 -43.11 8.90 -53.57
CA HIS A 3 -44.48 8.37 -53.74
C HIS A 3 -44.32 6.82 -53.87
N TYR A 4 -45.29 6.05 -53.34
CA TYR A 4 -46.07 4.94 -53.93
C TYR A 4 -45.29 3.72 -54.52
N ALA A 5 -45.76 2.48 -54.51
CA ALA A 5 -47.09 1.83 -54.38
C ALA A 5 -46.91 0.32 -54.23
N LYS A 6 -47.73 -0.29 -53.44
CA LYS A 6 -48.70 -1.38 -53.64
C LYS A 6 -48.58 -2.21 -54.94
N TYR A 7 -48.59 -3.53 -54.80
CA TYR A 7 -49.47 -4.40 -55.64
C TYR A 7 -49.89 -5.65 -54.85
N ILE A 8 -51.21 -5.81 -54.76
CA ILE A 8 -52.00 -6.97 -54.40
C ILE A 8 -52.25 -7.74 -55.70
N LEU A 9 -52.18 -9.07 -55.67
CA LEU A 9 -52.90 -9.89 -56.69
C LEU A 9 -53.55 -11.10 -56.01
N LEU A 10 -54.86 -11.09 -56.14
CA LEU A 10 -55.87 -12.10 -55.78
C LEU A 10 -56.20 -12.92 -57.05
N MET A 11 -56.34 -14.23 -56.95
CA MET A 11 -57.22 -15.03 -57.84
C MET A 11 -57.40 -16.42 -57.22
N THR A 12 -58.51 -16.70 -56.71
CA THR A 12 -59.83 -17.26 -57.14
C THR A 12 -59.84 -18.76 -57.34
N ALA A 13 -60.80 -19.33 -56.61
CA ALA A 13 -61.19 -20.72 -56.52
C ALA A 13 -61.79 -21.29 -57.79
N THR A 14 -61.73 -22.60 -57.94
CA THR A 14 -62.84 -23.37 -58.57
C THR A 14 -62.99 -24.69 -57.84
N ALA A 15 -64.20 -24.91 -57.39
CA ALA A 15 -64.69 -26.17 -56.82
C ALA A 15 -65.12 -27.08 -57.93
N LEU A 16 -64.93 -28.38 -57.73
CA LEU A 16 -65.77 -29.41 -58.37
C LEU A 16 -65.99 -30.58 -57.37
N THR A 17 -67.23 -30.79 -57.07
CA THR A 17 -67.85 -31.86 -56.31
C THR A 17 -67.80 -33.17 -56.99
N ALA A 18 -67.54 -34.25 -56.25
CA ALA A 18 -68.17 -35.56 -56.43
C ALA A 18 -68.13 -36.38 -55.14
N CYS A 19 -69.29 -36.76 -54.71
CA CYS A 19 -69.54 -37.69 -53.58
C CYS A 19 -69.06 -39.08 -53.88
N SER A 20 -68.54 -39.77 -52.81
CA SER A 20 -68.98 -41.11 -52.47
C SER A 20 -68.57 -41.45 -51.05
N ASP A 21 -69.53 -41.96 -50.33
CA ASP A 21 -69.43 -42.43 -48.94
C ASP A 21 -68.47 -43.63 -48.85
N ASN A 22 -67.57 -43.55 -47.88
CA ASN A 22 -67.11 -44.68 -47.08
C ASN A 22 -66.47 -44.08 -45.80
N GLU A 23 -67.17 -44.22 -44.68
CA GLU A 23 -66.62 -44.07 -43.34
C GLU A 23 -65.53 -45.12 -43.13
N ALA A 24 -64.28 -44.71 -43.27
CA ALA A 24 -63.13 -45.40 -42.71
C ALA A 24 -62.67 -44.57 -41.53
N ASP A 25 -62.70 -45.11 -40.33
CA ASP A 25 -62.12 -44.60 -39.10
C ASP A 25 -60.72 -44.04 -39.40
N ILE A 26 -60.60 -42.71 -39.48
CA ILE A 26 -59.31 -42.02 -39.45
C ILE A 26 -58.93 -41.97 -37.99
N PRO A 27 -57.86 -42.60 -37.56
CA PRO A 27 -57.34 -42.40 -36.22
C PRO A 27 -57.01 -40.91 -36.07
N ASP A 28 -57.56 -40.29 -35.09
CA ASP A 28 -57.25 -38.89 -34.70
C ASP A 28 -55.83 -38.84 -34.12
N ASP A 29 -54.82 -39.14 -34.97
CA ASP A 29 -53.41 -39.09 -34.59
C ASP A 29 -52.88 -37.65 -34.81
N LYS A 30 -53.25 -36.80 -33.84
CA LYS A 30 -52.68 -35.47 -33.68
C LYS A 30 -51.34 -35.50 -32.95
N SER A 31 -50.58 -36.59 -33.03
CA SER A 31 -49.25 -36.64 -32.45
C SER A 31 -48.29 -35.79 -33.28
N ASN A 32 -47.69 -34.79 -32.68
CA ASN A 32 -46.54 -34.08 -33.27
C ASN A 32 -45.43 -35.09 -33.54
N PRO A 33 -44.71 -34.99 -34.68
CA PRO A 33 -43.62 -35.95 -35.01
C PRO A 33 -42.59 -35.95 -33.88
N ASP A 34 -42.13 -37.13 -33.54
CA ASP A 34 -41.08 -37.27 -32.50
C ASP A 34 -39.79 -36.56 -32.95
N PRO A 35 -39.11 -35.86 -32.04
CA PRO A 35 -37.84 -35.23 -32.28
C PRO A 35 -36.77 -36.28 -32.69
N VAL A 36 -35.81 -35.84 -33.50
CA VAL A 36 -34.68 -36.70 -33.90
C VAL A 36 -33.94 -37.16 -32.64
N GLY A 37 -33.62 -38.45 -32.56
CA GLY A 37 -32.96 -39.05 -31.41
C GLY A 37 -33.89 -39.49 -30.31
N THR A 38 -35.21 -39.53 -30.57
CA THR A 38 -36.19 -40.11 -29.63
C THR A 38 -36.00 -41.64 -29.52
N VAL A 39 -35.94 -42.11 -28.30
CA VAL A 39 -35.89 -43.53 -27.94
C VAL A 39 -37.18 -43.93 -27.24
N SER A 40 -37.77 -45.08 -27.65
CA SER A 40 -38.93 -45.65 -26.95
C SER A 40 -38.50 -46.82 -26.08
N THR A 41 -39.00 -46.89 -24.86
CA THR A 41 -38.72 -48.01 -23.95
C THR A 41 -39.92 -48.26 -23.05
N THR A 42 -39.93 -49.42 -22.38
CA THR A 42 -40.89 -49.72 -21.36
C THR A 42 -40.17 -49.82 -20.01
N MET A 43 -40.61 -49.06 -19.05
CA MET A 43 -40.10 -49.09 -17.68
C MET A 43 -41.08 -49.86 -16.79
N TYR A 44 -40.55 -50.72 -15.95
CA TYR A 44 -41.29 -51.45 -14.93
C TYR A 44 -40.74 -51.13 -13.54
N ASN A 45 -41.60 -51.18 -12.52
CA ASN A 45 -41.17 -51.06 -11.14
C ASN A 45 -40.41 -52.32 -10.67
N GLU A 46 -39.83 -52.24 -9.48
CA GLU A 46 -38.97 -53.31 -8.91
C GLU A 46 -39.69 -54.65 -8.73
N ASP A 47 -41.00 -54.67 -8.56
CA ASP A 47 -41.79 -55.90 -8.43
C ASP A 47 -42.12 -56.58 -9.78
N ASN A 48 -41.94 -55.84 -10.87
CA ASN A 48 -42.32 -56.26 -12.22
C ASN A 48 -41.14 -56.21 -13.24
N GLY A 49 -39.89 -56.17 -12.78
CA GLY A 49 -38.70 -56.24 -13.66
C GLY A 49 -37.68 -55.12 -13.50
N ASP A 50 -37.90 -54.14 -12.65
CA ASP A 50 -37.00 -53.03 -12.25
C ASP A 50 -36.23 -52.43 -13.45
N THR A 51 -36.97 -51.96 -14.44
CA THR A 51 -36.36 -51.33 -15.62
C THR A 51 -36.07 -49.85 -15.32
N ARG A 52 -34.84 -49.45 -15.51
CA ARG A 52 -34.35 -48.10 -15.19
C ARG A 52 -33.87 -47.33 -16.40
N LEU A 53 -33.95 -46.00 -16.34
CA LEU A 53 -33.30 -45.09 -17.27
C LEU A 53 -32.27 -44.28 -16.46
N GLY A 54 -31.02 -44.75 -16.42
CA GLY A 54 -30.00 -44.21 -15.52
C GLY A 54 -30.44 -44.38 -14.04
N SER A 55 -30.46 -43.26 -13.27
CA SER A 55 -30.97 -43.25 -11.90
C SER A 55 -32.48 -43.24 -11.79
N LEU A 56 -33.22 -42.92 -12.87
CA LEU A 56 -34.68 -42.87 -12.91
C LEU A 56 -35.29 -44.25 -12.86
N ARG A 57 -36.22 -44.49 -11.97
CA ARG A 57 -37.01 -45.73 -11.84
C ARG A 57 -38.45 -45.43 -11.43
N ILE A 58 -39.33 -46.42 -11.55
CA ILE A 58 -40.70 -46.37 -11.06
C ILE A 58 -40.74 -47.10 -9.69
N ASP A 59 -41.27 -46.46 -8.67
CA ASP A 59 -41.45 -47.08 -7.35
C ASP A 59 -42.72 -47.97 -7.30
N ARG A 60 -42.94 -48.60 -6.13
CA ARG A 60 -44.12 -49.45 -5.90
C ARG A 60 -45.44 -48.70 -5.94
N ASP A 61 -45.43 -47.43 -5.67
CA ASP A 61 -46.60 -46.54 -5.65
C ASP A 61 -46.87 -45.90 -7.02
N GLY A 62 -46.11 -46.27 -8.04
CA GLY A 62 -46.23 -45.78 -9.41
C GLY A 62 -45.77 -44.36 -9.61
N ASN A 63 -44.70 -43.95 -8.91
CA ASN A 63 -44.08 -42.66 -9.08
C ASN A 63 -42.68 -42.83 -9.73
N PHE A 64 -42.26 -41.86 -10.53
CA PHE A 64 -40.85 -41.67 -10.89
C PHE A 64 -40.08 -41.19 -9.67
N VAL A 65 -38.96 -41.85 -9.39
CA VAL A 65 -38.04 -41.55 -8.31
C VAL A 65 -36.58 -41.72 -8.78
N GLY A 66 -35.63 -41.24 -8.03
CA GLY A 66 -34.20 -41.37 -8.29
C GLY A 66 -33.55 -40.15 -8.98
N CYS A 67 -34.35 -39.16 -9.35
CA CYS A 67 -33.92 -37.84 -9.83
C CYS A 67 -35.05 -36.83 -9.67
N ASP A 68 -34.70 -35.55 -9.63
CA ASP A 68 -35.68 -34.46 -9.63
C ASP A 68 -36.28 -34.28 -11.04
N MET A 69 -37.59 -34.10 -11.13
CA MET A 69 -38.30 -33.94 -12.39
C MET A 69 -39.27 -32.75 -12.35
N ALA A 70 -39.27 -31.95 -13.41
CA ALA A 70 -40.34 -31.00 -13.70
C ALA A 70 -41.41 -31.71 -14.54
N MET A 71 -42.67 -31.70 -14.06
CA MET A 71 -43.80 -32.32 -14.74
C MET A 71 -44.55 -31.29 -15.60
N ILE A 72 -44.87 -31.65 -16.84
CA ILE A 72 -45.61 -30.86 -17.82
C ILE A 72 -46.81 -31.70 -18.27
N SER A 73 -48.01 -31.40 -17.76
CA SER A 73 -49.26 -32.11 -18.03
C SER A 73 -49.82 -31.75 -19.42
N ASP A 74 -50.79 -32.57 -19.87
CA ASP A 74 -51.55 -32.36 -21.11
C ASP A 74 -50.70 -32.29 -22.39
N ALA A 75 -49.61 -33.07 -22.46
CA ALA A 75 -48.73 -33.15 -23.60
C ALA A 75 -49.20 -34.25 -24.58
N ASN A 76 -49.02 -33.99 -25.87
CA ASN A 76 -49.30 -34.94 -26.95
C ASN A 76 -48.07 -35.67 -27.46
N GLY A 77 -46.88 -35.28 -27.01
CA GLY A 77 -45.60 -35.86 -27.37
C GLY A 77 -44.43 -35.08 -26.84
N LEU A 78 -43.18 -35.59 -27.10
CA LEU A 78 -41.95 -34.92 -26.66
C LEU A 78 -41.77 -33.53 -27.26
N SER A 79 -42.31 -33.27 -28.45
CA SER A 79 -42.19 -31.98 -29.14
C SER A 79 -42.89 -30.82 -28.39
N ASP A 80 -43.84 -31.14 -27.51
CA ASP A 80 -44.55 -30.13 -26.71
C ASP A 80 -43.64 -29.50 -25.63
N VAL A 81 -42.53 -30.14 -25.32
CA VAL A 81 -41.51 -29.60 -24.41
C VAL A 81 -40.35 -29.04 -25.22
N ALA A 82 -40.40 -27.74 -25.46
CA ALA A 82 -39.36 -27.05 -26.23
C ALA A 82 -38.24 -26.45 -25.35
N SER A 83 -38.45 -26.30 -24.03
CA SER A 83 -37.52 -25.62 -23.15
C SER A 83 -37.32 -26.36 -21.82
N ILE A 84 -36.19 -26.11 -21.16
CA ILE A 84 -35.87 -26.65 -19.85
C ILE A 84 -36.44 -25.70 -18.80
N PRO A 85 -37.41 -26.13 -17.95
CA PRO A 85 -38.03 -25.27 -16.94
C PRO A 85 -37.03 -24.78 -15.88
N LYS A 86 -37.21 -23.57 -15.35
CA LYS A 86 -36.41 -23.05 -14.22
C LYS A 86 -36.88 -23.56 -12.83
N SER A 87 -38.10 -24.12 -12.74
CA SER A 87 -38.70 -24.54 -11.45
C SER A 87 -39.68 -25.70 -11.68
N GLY A 88 -40.28 -26.16 -10.60
CA GLY A 88 -41.26 -27.24 -10.62
C GLY A 88 -40.64 -28.62 -10.50
N TYR A 89 -39.40 -28.73 -10.09
CA TYR A 89 -38.70 -30.00 -9.89
C TYR A 89 -39.08 -30.63 -8.54
N SER A 90 -39.29 -31.94 -8.57
CA SER A 90 -39.58 -32.76 -7.40
C SER A 90 -38.86 -34.09 -7.49
N GLY A 91 -38.32 -34.59 -6.38
CA GLY A 91 -37.64 -35.90 -6.29
C GLY A 91 -38.60 -37.10 -6.42
N THR A 92 -39.91 -36.84 -6.41
CA THR A 92 -40.98 -37.83 -6.60
C THR A 92 -42.07 -37.24 -7.48
N SER A 93 -42.36 -37.87 -8.62
CA SER A 93 -43.38 -37.41 -9.56
C SER A 93 -44.28 -38.56 -10.00
N LYS A 94 -45.61 -38.38 -9.95
CA LYS A 94 -46.58 -39.39 -10.37
C LYS A 94 -46.35 -39.76 -11.83
N VAL A 95 -46.33 -41.07 -12.16
CA VAL A 95 -46.31 -41.53 -13.53
C VAL A 95 -47.70 -41.39 -14.15
N MET A 96 -47.88 -40.44 -15.04
CA MET A 96 -49.17 -40.13 -15.67
C MET A 96 -49.10 -40.25 -17.18
N PRO A 97 -50.09 -40.87 -17.86
CA PRO A 97 -50.13 -40.91 -19.30
C PRO A 97 -50.35 -39.51 -19.88
N LYS A 98 -49.91 -39.27 -21.13
CA LYS A 98 -50.00 -37.97 -21.82
C LYS A 98 -49.34 -36.84 -21.04
N THR A 99 -48.21 -37.16 -20.39
CA THR A 99 -47.49 -36.22 -19.57
C THR A 99 -46.00 -36.26 -19.95
N CYS A 100 -45.40 -35.07 -20.11
CA CYS A 100 -43.95 -34.90 -20.25
C CYS A 100 -43.30 -34.58 -18.90
N TYR A 101 -42.03 -34.99 -18.84
CA TYR A 101 -41.16 -34.69 -17.72
C TYR A 101 -39.82 -34.22 -18.24
N VAL A 102 -39.20 -33.24 -17.53
CA VAL A 102 -37.83 -32.80 -17.79
C VAL A 102 -37.00 -33.07 -16.54
N THR A 103 -35.86 -33.67 -16.72
CA THR A 103 -34.96 -34.06 -15.63
C THR A 103 -33.49 -33.97 -16.07
N TYR A 104 -32.59 -33.97 -15.11
CA TYR A 104 -31.17 -34.06 -15.33
C TYR A 104 -30.65 -35.44 -14.94
N LEU A 105 -30.21 -36.23 -15.91
CA LEU A 105 -29.83 -37.62 -15.72
C LEU A 105 -28.38 -37.84 -16.20
N ASP A 106 -27.52 -38.43 -15.35
CA ASP A 106 -26.18 -38.84 -15.69
C ASP A 106 -25.37 -37.71 -16.39
N GLY A 107 -25.51 -36.45 -15.90
CA GLY A 107 -24.79 -35.31 -16.45
C GLY A 107 -25.44 -34.63 -17.67
N GLU A 108 -26.64 -35.06 -18.10
CA GLU A 108 -27.32 -34.50 -19.26
C GLU A 108 -28.80 -34.24 -19.01
N TRP A 109 -29.34 -33.22 -19.67
CA TRP A 109 -30.78 -32.98 -19.67
C TRP A 109 -31.50 -34.02 -20.48
N CYS A 110 -32.63 -34.48 -19.98
CA CYS A 110 -33.52 -35.46 -20.61
C CYS A 110 -34.96 -34.92 -20.57
N ARG A 111 -35.67 -35.02 -21.70
CA ARG A 111 -37.13 -34.92 -21.71
C ARG A 111 -37.72 -36.28 -21.96
N LEU A 112 -38.81 -36.59 -21.29
CA LEU A 112 -39.48 -37.89 -21.29
C LEU A 112 -41.00 -37.68 -21.46
N TYR A 113 -41.64 -38.49 -22.26
CA TYR A 113 -43.10 -38.53 -22.48
C TYR A 113 -43.63 -39.89 -22.13
N VAL A 114 -44.67 -39.95 -21.31
CA VAL A 114 -45.39 -41.17 -20.94
C VAL A 114 -46.54 -41.39 -21.91
N GLU A 115 -46.38 -42.31 -22.85
CA GLU A 115 -47.44 -42.67 -23.79
C GLU A 115 -48.64 -43.33 -23.11
N LYS A 116 -48.35 -44.33 -22.27
CA LYS A 116 -49.37 -45.03 -21.48
C LYS A 116 -48.77 -45.65 -20.22
N THR A 117 -49.59 -45.77 -19.20
CA THR A 117 -49.25 -46.52 -17.99
C THR A 117 -49.64 -47.99 -18.15
N ILE A 118 -48.91 -48.89 -17.49
CA ILE A 118 -49.16 -50.29 -17.39
C ILE A 118 -49.57 -50.56 -15.95
N SER A 119 -50.74 -51.20 -15.70
CA SER A 119 -51.22 -51.49 -14.37
C SER A 119 -51.72 -52.93 -14.36
N THR A 120 -51.36 -53.68 -13.33
CA THR A 120 -51.86 -55.01 -13.03
C THR A 120 -53.07 -54.97 -12.08
N SER A 121 -53.33 -53.82 -11.45
CA SER A 121 -54.48 -53.54 -10.59
C SER A 121 -54.92 -52.07 -10.73
N LYS A 122 -56.17 -51.75 -10.27
CA LYS A 122 -56.71 -50.39 -10.44
C LYS A 122 -56.03 -49.30 -9.57
N ALA A 123 -55.03 -49.61 -8.75
CA ALA A 123 -54.54 -48.72 -7.72
C ALA A 123 -53.22 -47.96 -8.04
N SER A 124 -52.27 -48.56 -8.78
CA SER A 124 -50.98 -47.90 -9.11
C SER A 124 -50.39 -48.39 -10.43
N ALA A 125 -49.56 -47.56 -11.08
CA ALA A 125 -48.85 -47.95 -12.28
C ALA A 125 -47.71 -48.90 -11.91
N THR A 126 -47.74 -50.14 -12.45
CA THR A 126 -46.64 -51.13 -12.34
C THR A 126 -45.54 -50.92 -13.41
N GLY A 127 -45.82 -50.08 -14.38
CA GLY A 127 -44.87 -49.71 -15.46
C GLY A 127 -45.44 -48.60 -16.35
N ALA A 128 -44.63 -48.18 -17.31
CA ALA A 128 -45.02 -47.17 -18.28
C ALA A 128 -44.27 -47.41 -19.62
N LYS A 129 -45.00 -47.21 -20.72
CA LYS A 129 -44.36 -47.05 -22.02
C LYS A 129 -43.98 -45.58 -22.19
N VAL A 130 -42.69 -45.32 -22.40
CA VAL A 130 -42.15 -43.98 -22.45
C VAL A 130 -41.34 -43.73 -23.71
N LYS A 131 -41.40 -42.50 -24.20
CA LYS A 131 -40.47 -41.95 -25.18
C LYS A 131 -39.58 -40.96 -24.48
N TYR A 132 -38.30 -40.94 -24.79
CA TYR A 132 -37.39 -39.96 -24.22
C TYR A 132 -36.35 -39.51 -25.25
N GLN A 133 -35.79 -38.33 -25.04
CA GLN A 133 -34.65 -37.78 -25.74
C GLN A 133 -33.59 -37.33 -24.75
N LYS A 134 -32.38 -37.88 -24.90
CA LYS A 134 -31.18 -37.54 -24.16
C LYS A 134 -29.98 -37.56 -25.12
N PRO A 135 -29.19 -36.47 -25.25
CA PRO A 135 -29.36 -35.19 -24.57
C PRO A 135 -30.57 -34.36 -25.08
N PHE A 136 -31.23 -33.65 -24.19
CA PHE A 136 -32.22 -32.62 -24.51
C PHE A 136 -31.59 -31.25 -24.30
N ARG A 137 -31.49 -30.42 -25.34
CA ARG A 137 -30.75 -29.16 -25.29
C ARG A 137 -31.64 -27.91 -25.05
N GLY A 138 -32.95 -28.08 -25.08
CA GLY A 138 -33.88 -26.96 -24.98
C GLY A 138 -33.91 -26.12 -26.28
N LYS A 139 -34.37 -24.87 -26.14
CA LYS A 139 -34.41 -23.93 -27.27
C LYS A 139 -33.03 -23.34 -27.57
N ASP A 140 -32.83 -23.06 -28.89
CA ASP A 140 -31.68 -22.29 -29.34
C ASP A 140 -31.92 -20.78 -29.17
N GLU A 141 -31.67 -20.26 -27.99
CA GLU A 141 -31.82 -18.84 -27.64
C GLU A 141 -30.46 -18.27 -27.22
N ALA A 142 -30.27 -16.94 -27.45
CA ALA A 142 -29.13 -16.21 -26.87
C ALA A 142 -29.34 -16.02 -25.38
N LEU A 143 -28.27 -15.95 -24.62
CA LEU A 143 -28.32 -15.67 -23.18
C LEU A 143 -28.66 -14.21 -22.92
N LEU A 144 -29.65 -13.96 -22.08
CA LEU A 144 -30.06 -12.64 -21.62
C LEU A 144 -29.41 -12.35 -20.28
N LEU A 145 -28.36 -11.55 -20.29
CA LEU A 145 -27.56 -11.24 -19.09
C LEU A 145 -28.18 -10.10 -18.29
N SER A 146 -28.02 -10.14 -16.96
CA SER A 146 -28.33 -8.98 -16.09
C SER A 146 -27.40 -7.80 -16.34
N GLU A 147 -26.14 -8.08 -16.68
CA GLU A 147 -25.09 -7.11 -16.94
C GLU A 147 -24.16 -7.63 -18.04
N SER A 148 -23.67 -6.73 -18.91
CA SER A 148 -22.71 -7.04 -19.99
C SER A 148 -21.40 -6.28 -19.88
N GLU A 149 -21.31 -5.30 -18.98
CA GLU A 149 -20.10 -4.52 -18.70
C GLU A 149 -19.97 -4.34 -17.19
N ILE A 150 -18.80 -4.71 -16.64
CA ILE A 150 -18.53 -4.63 -15.21
C ILE A 150 -17.16 -3.98 -15.00
N VAL A 151 -17.10 -3.01 -14.09
CA VAL A 151 -15.87 -2.30 -13.75
C VAL A 151 -15.50 -2.60 -12.30
N TYR A 152 -14.30 -3.10 -12.08
CA TYR A 152 -13.70 -3.32 -10.78
C TYR A 152 -12.64 -2.26 -10.48
N ALA A 153 -12.48 -1.93 -9.21
CA ALA A 153 -11.32 -1.20 -8.72
C ALA A 153 -10.05 -2.08 -8.83
N ALA A 154 -8.89 -1.51 -8.56
CA ALA A 154 -7.60 -2.23 -8.65
C ALA A 154 -7.52 -3.45 -7.73
N GLU A 155 -8.26 -3.44 -6.62
CA GLU A 155 -8.33 -4.53 -5.65
C GLU A 155 -9.03 -5.78 -6.18
N GLY A 156 -9.72 -5.66 -7.33
CA GLY A 156 -10.52 -6.73 -7.89
C GLY A 156 -11.83 -6.93 -7.13
N GLY A 157 -12.35 -8.16 -7.12
CA GLY A 157 -13.58 -8.50 -6.41
C GLY A 157 -14.36 -9.62 -7.09
N ASN A 158 -15.55 -9.89 -6.57
CA ASN A 158 -16.44 -10.92 -7.10
C ASN A 158 -17.82 -10.34 -7.43
N THR A 159 -18.40 -10.78 -8.54
CA THR A 159 -19.75 -10.41 -8.97
C THR A 159 -20.46 -11.61 -9.58
N THR A 160 -21.75 -11.73 -9.36
CA THR A 160 -22.60 -12.74 -9.98
C THR A 160 -23.48 -12.09 -11.04
N VAL A 161 -23.36 -12.56 -12.29
CA VAL A 161 -24.22 -12.17 -13.40
C VAL A 161 -25.28 -13.26 -13.61
N THR A 162 -26.56 -12.88 -13.61
CA THR A 162 -27.67 -13.79 -13.80
C THR A 162 -28.10 -13.90 -15.27
N ILE A 163 -28.58 -15.08 -15.64
CA ILE A 163 -29.16 -15.37 -16.96
C ILE A 163 -30.67 -15.19 -16.83
N ASN A 164 -31.23 -14.19 -17.50
CA ASN A 164 -32.65 -13.78 -17.33
C ASN A 164 -33.60 -14.43 -18.35
N ASN A 165 -33.17 -15.47 -19.07
CA ASN A 165 -34.07 -16.23 -19.95
C ASN A 165 -35.19 -16.90 -19.12
N ASN A 166 -36.35 -17.11 -19.74
CA ASN A 166 -37.48 -17.76 -19.08
C ASN A 166 -37.30 -19.29 -18.89
N SER A 167 -36.26 -19.86 -19.51
CA SER A 167 -35.89 -21.27 -19.43
C SER A 167 -34.40 -21.42 -19.15
N ILE A 168 -33.99 -22.58 -18.68
CA ILE A 168 -32.57 -22.93 -18.56
C ILE A 168 -32.01 -23.14 -19.96
N ILE A 169 -30.92 -22.49 -20.26
CA ILE A 169 -30.14 -22.66 -21.49
C ILE A 169 -28.75 -23.15 -21.11
N PRO A 170 -28.41 -24.40 -21.37
CA PRO A 170 -27.07 -24.93 -21.07
C PRO A 170 -25.98 -24.16 -21.84
N PHE A 171 -24.91 -23.75 -21.15
CA PHE A 171 -23.80 -23.01 -21.74
C PHE A 171 -22.47 -23.36 -21.07
N SER A 172 -21.39 -22.99 -21.74
CA SER A 172 -20.03 -22.95 -21.19
C SER A 172 -19.59 -21.54 -21.02
N ALA A 173 -18.64 -21.30 -20.09
CA ALA A 173 -18.07 -19.98 -19.82
C ALA A 173 -16.54 -20.04 -19.90
N THR A 174 -15.94 -19.04 -20.53
CA THR A 174 -14.48 -18.91 -20.63
C THR A 174 -14.08 -17.44 -20.45
N SER A 175 -12.89 -17.22 -19.90
CA SER A 175 -12.28 -15.89 -19.78
C SER A 175 -11.08 -15.76 -20.73
N SER A 176 -10.84 -14.55 -21.23
CA SER A 176 -9.71 -14.23 -22.10
C SER A 176 -8.40 -14.01 -21.35
N THR A 177 -8.41 -13.96 -20.01
CA THR A 177 -7.25 -13.65 -19.16
C THR A 177 -7.23 -14.49 -17.90
N GLU A 178 -6.04 -14.73 -17.35
CA GLU A 178 -5.85 -15.51 -16.11
C GLU A 178 -6.27 -14.75 -14.84
N TRP A 179 -6.33 -13.42 -14.88
CA TRP A 179 -6.73 -12.62 -13.72
C TRP A 179 -8.25 -12.49 -13.54
N CYS A 180 -9.03 -12.96 -14.50
CA CYS A 180 -10.49 -12.97 -14.47
C CYS A 180 -10.97 -14.42 -14.51
N ASN A 181 -11.33 -14.98 -13.37
CA ASN A 181 -11.85 -16.34 -13.26
C ASN A 181 -13.37 -16.33 -13.43
N VAL A 182 -13.89 -17.33 -14.12
CA VAL A 182 -15.33 -17.48 -14.32
C VAL A 182 -15.79 -18.86 -13.91
N THR A 183 -16.88 -18.93 -13.14
CA THR A 183 -17.48 -20.19 -12.69
C THR A 183 -18.97 -20.14 -12.96
N ILE A 184 -19.51 -21.22 -13.55
CA ILE A 184 -20.94 -21.38 -13.79
C ILE A 184 -21.59 -21.76 -12.45
N GLY A 185 -22.67 -21.08 -12.11
CA GLY A 185 -23.41 -21.27 -10.88
C GLY A 185 -24.91 -21.27 -11.09
N SER A 186 -25.64 -21.35 -10.01
CA SER A 186 -27.09 -21.26 -10.00
C SER A 186 -27.55 -20.33 -8.86
N THR A 187 -28.55 -19.50 -9.16
CA THR A 187 -29.34 -18.78 -8.15
C THR A 187 -30.53 -19.62 -7.67
N LEU A 188 -30.73 -20.79 -8.28
CA LEU A 188 -31.82 -21.71 -8.03
C LEU A 188 -31.43 -22.76 -6.97
N GLU A 189 -32.40 -23.33 -6.26
CA GLU A 189 -32.16 -24.31 -5.21
C GLU A 189 -31.46 -25.59 -5.70
N GLN A 190 -31.65 -25.96 -6.98
CA GLN A 190 -31.08 -27.16 -7.57
C GLN A 190 -29.75 -26.83 -8.25
N PRO A 191 -28.61 -27.42 -7.85
CA PRO A 191 -27.27 -27.04 -8.32
C PRO A 191 -26.99 -27.34 -9.79
N TYR A 192 -27.83 -28.14 -10.46
CA TYR A 192 -27.73 -28.40 -11.89
C TYR A 192 -28.53 -27.42 -12.77
N LEU A 193 -29.33 -26.53 -12.16
CA LEU A 193 -30.07 -25.49 -12.85
C LEU A 193 -29.20 -24.25 -13.02
N THR A 194 -28.28 -24.29 -13.98
CA THR A 194 -27.32 -23.21 -14.20
C THR A 194 -27.98 -21.97 -14.82
N ASP A 195 -28.05 -20.88 -14.05
CA ASP A 195 -28.63 -19.62 -14.51
C ASP A 195 -27.81 -18.39 -14.10
N ALA A 196 -26.58 -18.62 -13.67
CA ALA A 196 -25.68 -17.56 -13.26
C ALA A 196 -24.22 -17.88 -13.57
N VAL A 197 -23.40 -16.84 -13.65
CA VAL A 197 -21.94 -16.93 -13.66
C VAL A 197 -21.38 -16.09 -12.55
N SER A 198 -20.48 -16.66 -11.76
CA SER A 198 -19.66 -15.93 -10.80
C SER A 198 -18.35 -15.53 -11.47
N ILE A 199 -18.04 -14.25 -11.41
CA ILE A 199 -16.84 -13.67 -11.98
C ILE A 199 -15.98 -13.19 -10.82
N ASP A 200 -14.77 -13.76 -10.70
CA ASP A 200 -13.80 -13.42 -9.67
C ASP A 200 -12.57 -12.79 -10.31
N VAL A 201 -12.32 -11.51 -9.96
CA VAL A 201 -11.27 -10.67 -10.55
C VAL A 201 -10.16 -10.49 -9.53
N LEU A 202 -8.96 -10.95 -9.87
CA LEU A 202 -7.78 -10.80 -9.04
C LEU A 202 -7.31 -9.34 -8.98
N PRO A 203 -6.60 -8.91 -7.91
CA PRO A 203 -6.05 -7.56 -7.80
C PRO A 203 -5.09 -7.21 -8.94
N SER A 204 -5.05 -5.92 -9.34
CA SER A 204 -4.10 -5.39 -10.31
C SER A 204 -2.85 -4.86 -9.63
N ASN A 205 -1.69 -5.09 -10.25
CA ASN A 205 -0.42 -4.41 -9.94
C ASN A 205 -0.04 -3.40 -11.03
N SER A 206 -0.87 -3.24 -12.05
CA SER A 206 -0.67 -2.30 -13.15
C SER A 206 -1.20 -0.92 -12.78
N THR A 207 -0.55 0.13 -13.21
CA THR A 207 -1.08 1.50 -13.13
C THR A 207 -2.06 1.83 -14.25
N LYS A 208 -2.23 0.92 -15.23
CA LYS A 208 -3.15 1.07 -16.36
C LYS A 208 -4.35 0.16 -16.17
N ASP A 209 -5.50 0.64 -16.65
CA ASP A 209 -6.69 -0.19 -16.75
C ASP A 209 -6.44 -1.38 -17.66
N GLU A 210 -6.98 -2.53 -17.29
CA GLU A 210 -6.89 -3.80 -18.02
C GLU A 210 -8.30 -4.31 -18.32
N THR A 211 -8.47 -4.97 -19.46
CA THR A 211 -9.76 -5.51 -19.88
C THR A 211 -9.70 -7.02 -20.12
N ALA A 212 -10.76 -7.72 -19.76
CA ALA A 212 -11.01 -9.11 -20.08
C ALA A 212 -12.37 -9.28 -20.71
N THR A 213 -12.52 -10.30 -21.55
CA THR A 213 -13.79 -10.72 -22.11
C THR A 213 -14.16 -12.08 -21.55
N VAL A 214 -15.30 -12.18 -20.88
CA VAL A 214 -15.92 -13.45 -20.52
C VAL A 214 -16.89 -13.83 -21.62
N SER A 215 -16.69 -14.99 -22.22
CA SER A 215 -17.52 -15.52 -23.31
C SER A 215 -18.38 -16.67 -22.81
N LEU A 216 -19.68 -16.54 -22.95
CA LEU A 216 -20.68 -17.54 -22.60
C LEU A 216 -21.22 -18.16 -23.91
N THR A 217 -20.98 -19.43 -24.14
CA THR A 217 -21.35 -20.09 -25.37
C THR A 217 -22.37 -21.19 -25.10
N THR A 218 -23.55 -21.09 -25.73
CA THR A 218 -24.62 -22.12 -25.65
C THR A 218 -24.22 -23.40 -26.37
N LEU A 219 -24.94 -24.50 -26.10
CA LEU A 219 -24.73 -25.76 -26.81
C LEU A 219 -25.00 -25.70 -28.33
N TYR A 220 -25.66 -24.65 -28.80
CA TYR A 220 -25.90 -24.37 -30.22
C TYR A 220 -24.83 -23.45 -30.84
N GLY A 221 -23.84 -23.03 -30.07
CA GLY A 221 -22.75 -22.17 -30.55
C GLY A 221 -23.05 -20.67 -30.51
N LYS A 222 -24.18 -20.22 -29.96
CA LYS A 222 -24.47 -18.80 -29.76
C LYS A 222 -23.60 -18.28 -28.63
N THR A 223 -22.86 -17.21 -28.87
CA THR A 223 -21.97 -16.58 -27.87
C THR A 223 -22.52 -15.24 -27.44
N THR A 224 -22.55 -15.04 -26.13
CA THR A 224 -22.82 -13.74 -25.46
C THR A 224 -21.60 -13.39 -24.62
N THR A 225 -21.19 -12.11 -24.62
CA THR A 225 -19.97 -11.67 -23.94
C THR A 225 -20.27 -10.69 -22.81
N ILE A 226 -19.40 -10.73 -21.77
CA ILE A 226 -19.32 -9.74 -20.71
C ILE A 226 -17.95 -9.10 -20.78
N THR A 227 -17.91 -7.78 -20.85
CA THR A 227 -16.67 -7.01 -20.78
C THR A 227 -16.35 -6.68 -19.32
N ILE A 228 -15.18 -7.08 -18.87
CA ILE A 228 -14.67 -6.80 -17.53
C ILE A 228 -13.55 -5.78 -17.65
N THR A 229 -13.67 -4.67 -16.94
CA THR A 229 -12.58 -3.70 -16.81
C THR A 229 -12.07 -3.71 -15.37
N ARG A 230 -10.77 -3.96 -15.17
CA ARG A 230 -10.09 -3.81 -13.89
C ARG A 230 -9.26 -2.53 -13.93
N ARG A 231 -9.55 -1.59 -13.01
CA ARG A 231 -8.81 -0.33 -12.90
C ARG A 231 -7.37 -0.58 -12.51
N GLY A 232 -6.48 0.27 -12.98
CA GLY A 232 -5.11 0.31 -12.50
C GLY A 232 -5.01 0.89 -11.09
N VAL A 233 -3.93 0.56 -10.38
CA VAL A 233 -3.62 1.17 -9.06
C VAL A 233 -3.31 2.65 -9.25
N VAL A 234 -3.83 3.49 -8.34
CA VAL A 234 -3.48 4.91 -8.32
C VAL A 234 -2.04 5.04 -7.83
N PRO A 235 -1.12 5.64 -8.61
CA PRO A 235 0.26 5.82 -8.19
C PRO A 235 0.37 6.66 -6.92
N SER A 236 1.19 6.23 -5.96
CA SER A 236 1.47 6.98 -4.74
C SER A 236 2.95 6.97 -4.40
N ILE A 237 3.44 8.10 -3.92
CA ILE A 237 4.80 8.28 -3.40
C ILE A 237 4.66 9.08 -2.11
N GLU A 238 5.15 8.53 -0.99
CA GLU A 238 5.11 9.17 0.32
C GLU A 238 6.52 9.19 0.92
N MET A 239 6.91 10.33 1.46
CA MET A 239 8.19 10.53 2.12
C MET A 239 8.09 11.63 3.19
N GLU A 240 9.08 11.70 4.09
CA GLU A 240 9.17 12.76 5.09
C GLU A 240 9.32 14.12 4.40
N GLN A 241 8.57 15.14 4.86
CA GLN A 241 8.53 16.44 4.18
C GLN A 241 9.70 17.35 4.52
N ASN A 242 10.25 17.26 5.74
CA ASN A 242 11.29 18.16 6.22
C ASN A 242 12.38 17.39 6.97
N ILE A 243 13.59 17.49 6.51
CA ILE A 243 14.76 16.84 7.08
C ILE A 243 15.77 17.90 7.44
N ARG A 244 16.33 17.82 8.65
CA ARG A 244 17.41 18.73 9.08
C ARG A 244 18.63 17.92 9.47
N ILE A 245 19.79 18.31 8.94
CA ILE A 245 21.07 17.63 9.17
C ILE A 245 22.14 18.62 9.65
N GLY A 246 23.20 18.06 10.24
CA GLY A 246 24.38 18.80 10.67
C GLY A 246 25.18 19.40 9.51
N HIS A 247 26.18 20.21 9.85
CA HIS A 247 27.01 20.91 8.86
C HIS A 247 28.04 19.98 8.16
N SER A 248 28.39 18.85 8.75
CA SER A 248 29.41 17.95 8.22
C SER A 248 28.95 17.25 6.93
N ALA A 249 29.90 16.81 6.11
CA ALA A 249 29.61 15.89 5.01
C ALA A 249 29.04 14.59 5.57
N LYS A 250 27.96 14.11 4.98
CA LYS A 250 27.21 12.97 5.54
C LYS A 250 26.57 12.11 4.45
N GLU A 251 26.58 10.80 4.71
CA GLU A 251 25.73 9.85 4.00
C GLU A 251 24.56 9.45 4.89
N PHE A 252 23.36 9.43 4.33
CA PHE A 252 22.16 9.03 5.04
C PHE A 252 21.10 8.52 4.05
N THR A 253 20.04 7.92 4.55
CA THR A 253 18.95 7.39 3.75
C THR A 253 17.62 7.98 4.17
N ILE A 254 16.74 8.21 3.20
CA ILE A 254 15.36 8.64 3.41
C ILE A 254 14.45 7.50 2.97
N PRO A 255 13.58 6.96 3.83
CA PRO A 255 12.61 5.96 3.44
C PRO A 255 11.52 6.59 2.57
N VAL A 256 11.13 5.89 1.51
CA VAL A 256 10.03 6.26 0.60
C VAL A 256 9.07 5.09 0.54
N THR A 257 7.79 5.34 0.78
CA THR A 257 6.71 4.37 0.63
C THR A 257 6.02 4.61 -0.70
N THR A 258 5.91 3.59 -1.53
CA THR A 258 5.31 3.68 -2.86
C THR A 258 4.70 2.35 -3.29
N ASN A 259 3.71 2.40 -4.17
CA ASN A 259 3.17 1.25 -4.88
C ASN A 259 3.72 1.12 -6.32
N LEU A 260 4.72 1.95 -6.67
CA LEU A 260 5.40 1.89 -7.95
C LEU A 260 6.69 1.06 -7.85
N PRO A 261 7.04 0.26 -8.87
CA PRO A 261 8.32 -0.43 -8.89
C PRO A 261 9.48 0.56 -8.99
N LEU A 262 10.62 0.23 -8.36
CA LEU A 262 11.82 1.07 -8.36
C LEU A 262 12.26 1.46 -9.78
N SER A 263 12.05 0.58 -10.77
CA SER A 263 12.36 0.84 -12.19
C SER A 263 11.62 2.03 -12.78
N ASP A 264 10.46 2.38 -12.23
CA ASP A 264 9.56 3.40 -12.76
C ASP A 264 9.69 4.74 -12.03
N LEU A 265 10.65 4.83 -11.12
CA LEU A 265 10.91 6.02 -10.32
C LEU A 265 12.22 6.70 -10.73
N SER A 266 12.31 7.99 -10.46
CA SER A 266 13.48 8.82 -10.57
C SER A 266 13.65 9.70 -9.34
N ALA A 267 14.90 10.03 -8.98
CA ALA A 267 15.23 10.96 -7.91
C ALA A 267 16.06 12.12 -8.48
N ALA A 268 15.75 13.32 -8.04
CA ALA A 268 16.47 14.54 -8.44
C ALA A 268 16.65 15.46 -7.23
N THR A 269 17.59 16.40 -7.35
CA THR A 269 17.80 17.52 -6.43
C THR A 269 18.08 18.79 -7.22
N ASP A 270 17.74 19.93 -6.63
CA ASP A 270 17.90 21.26 -7.21
C ASP A 270 19.28 21.89 -6.98
N VAL A 271 20.20 21.16 -6.31
CA VAL A 271 21.51 21.69 -5.90
C VAL A 271 22.67 20.72 -6.23
N ASP A 272 23.90 21.24 -6.29
CA ASP A 272 25.13 20.49 -6.62
C ASP A 272 25.92 19.95 -5.40
N TRP A 273 25.55 20.38 -4.21
CA TRP A 273 26.18 19.93 -2.96
C TRP A 273 25.54 18.68 -2.35
N LEU A 274 24.42 18.23 -2.89
CA LEU A 274 23.69 17.02 -2.52
C LEU A 274 23.61 16.10 -3.74
N SER A 275 23.94 14.83 -3.56
CA SER A 275 23.63 13.79 -4.54
C SER A 275 22.60 12.82 -3.98
N VAL A 276 21.67 12.37 -4.82
CA VAL A 276 20.57 11.47 -4.46
C VAL A 276 20.52 10.27 -5.40
N LYS A 277 20.24 9.10 -4.86
CA LYS A 277 20.09 7.86 -5.63
C LYS A 277 19.07 6.94 -4.99
N LEU A 278 18.11 6.45 -5.80
CA LEU A 278 17.16 5.44 -5.36
C LEU A 278 17.83 4.06 -5.23
N ALA A 279 17.43 3.31 -4.23
CA ALA A 279 17.82 1.93 -4.02
C ALA A 279 16.70 1.13 -3.35
N ALA A 280 16.68 -0.18 -3.60
CA ALA A 280 15.87 -1.10 -2.80
C ALA A 280 16.41 -1.18 -1.36
N VAL A 281 15.54 -1.47 -0.40
CA VAL A 281 15.96 -1.75 0.98
C VAL A 281 16.62 -3.13 1.00
N ASP A 282 17.90 -3.19 1.33
CA ASP A 282 18.58 -4.46 1.58
C ASP A 282 18.02 -5.10 2.86
N LYS A 283 17.60 -6.36 2.76
CA LYS A 283 17.06 -7.11 3.92
C LYS A 283 18.02 -7.19 5.12
N ALA A 284 19.31 -6.87 4.93
CA ALA A 284 20.32 -6.82 5.96
C ALA A 284 20.36 -5.48 6.74
N GLU A 285 19.86 -4.39 6.16
CA GLU A 285 19.88 -3.05 6.79
C GLU A 285 18.71 -2.79 7.75
N THR A 286 17.70 -3.66 7.80
CA THR A 286 16.56 -3.53 8.74
C THR A 286 16.97 -3.67 10.23
N THR A 287 18.22 -4.00 10.52
CA THR A 287 18.78 -4.00 11.89
C THR A 287 19.61 -2.76 12.21
N ALA A 288 19.91 -1.89 11.25
CA ALA A 288 20.50 -0.59 11.54
C ALA A 288 19.49 0.26 12.30
N ARG A 289 19.84 0.66 13.53
CA ARG A 289 19.03 1.59 14.33
C ARG A 289 18.69 2.77 13.45
N PRO A 290 17.39 3.13 13.31
CA PRO A 290 17.04 4.37 12.64
C PRO A 290 17.80 5.49 13.35
N LEU A 291 18.47 6.32 12.57
CA LEU A 291 19.02 7.57 13.08
C LEU A 291 17.90 8.27 13.86
N ARG A 292 18.14 8.54 15.15
CA ARG A 292 17.17 9.27 15.97
C ARG A 292 17.08 10.66 15.39
N TRP A 293 16.12 10.83 14.47
CA TRP A 293 15.77 12.14 13.96
C TRP A 293 15.17 12.97 15.07
N LEU A 294 15.61 14.16 15.16
CA LEU A 294 15.21 15.17 16.11
C LEU A 294 13.70 15.43 16.04
N GLY A 295 12.91 14.79 16.90
CA GLY A 295 11.47 15.04 17.05
C GLY A 295 10.50 14.09 16.35
N TYR A 296 10.96 13.01 15.71
CA TYR A 296 10.05 12.03 15.10
C TYR A 296 9.41 11.11 16.15
N LYS A 297 8.10 11.20 16.31
CA LYS A 297 7.28 10.09 16.80
C LYS A 297 6.95 9.22 15.59
N PRO A 298 7.33 7.93 15.55
CA PRO A 298 6.89 7.06 14.48
C PRO A 298 5.36 7.09 14.43
N VAL A 299 4.82 7.48 13.28
CA VAL A 299 3.39 7.29 12.99
C VAL A 299 3.19 5.79 13.04
N ALA A 300 2.26 5.32 13.88
CA ALA A 300 1.92 3.91 13.94
C ALA A 300 1.55 3.46 12.52
N PRO A 301 2.00 2.28 12.07
CA PRO A 301 1.67 1.78 10.74
C PRO A 301 0.15 1.78 10.62
N ILE A 302 -0.36 2.45 9.59
CA ILE A 302 -1.77 2.43 9.23
C ILE A 302 -2.10 0.96 9.02
N LYS A 303 -2.97 0.40 9.87
CA LYS A 303 -3.45 -0.96 9.70
C LYS A 303 -4.16 -1.03 8.36
N ALA A 304 -3.51 -1.59 7.37
CA ALA A 304 -4.10 -1.90 6.08
C ALA A 304 -5.28 -2.85 6.31
N LYS A 305 -6.47 -2.37 5.98
CA LYS A 305 -7.71 -3.15 5.98
C LYS A 305 -7.89 -3.65 4.55
N SER A 306 -7.60 -4.90 4.34
CA SER A 306 -7.86 -5.79 3.18
C SER A 306 -6.60 -6.39 2.54
N PRO A 307 -6.58 -7.70 2.31
CA PRO A 307 -5.41 -8.41 1.82
C PRO A 307 -5.41 -8.51 0.30
N SER A 308 -5.35 -7.41 -0.45
CA SER A 308 -5.41 -7.49 -1.90
C SER A 308 -4.71 -6.40 -2.71
N ALA A 309 -4.22 -5.34 -2.10
CA ALA A 309 -3.28 -4.46 -2.79
C ALA A 309 -1.85 -4.98 -2.60
N PRO A 310 -0.94 -4.88 -3.59
CA PRO A 310 0.46 -5.15 -3.36
C PRO A 310 0.91 -4.31 -2.16
N ALA A 311 1.55 -4.97 -1.20
CA ALA A 311 2.09 -4.27 -0.04
C ALA A 311 3.01 -3.15 -0.57
N PRO A 312 2.85 -1.90 -0.11
CA PRO A 312 3.70 -0.82 -0.56
C PRO A 312 5.16 -1.19 -0.32
N GLU A 313 5.98 -1.15 -1.36
CA GLU A 313 7.40 -1.39 -1.24
C GLU A 313 8.03 -0.20 -0.55
N THR A 314 8.85 -0.47 0.47
CA THR A 314 9.71 0.56 1.06
C THR A 314 11.00 0.59 0.26
N ILE A 315 11.26 1.68 -0.40
CA ILE A 315 12.54 1.98 -1.07
C ILE A 315 13.26 3.05 -0.27
N ILE A 316 14.53 3.27 -0.56
CA ILE A 316 15.33 4.31 0.09
C ILE A 316 15.92 5.26 -0.96
N VAL A 317 16.00 6.54 -0.59
CA VAL A 317 16.85 7.52 -1.25
C VAL A 317 18.18 7.58 -0.51
N LYS A 318 19.26 7.14 -1.11
CA LYS A 318 20.63 7.33 -0.61
C LYS A 318 21.05 8.75 -0.91
N CYS A 319 21.38 9.51 0.12
CA CYS A 319 21.78 10.91 0.06
C CYS A 319 23.23 11.05 0.50
N VAL A 320 24.01 11.83 -0.25
CA VAL A 320 25.39 12.19 0.09
C VAL A 320 25.53 13.71 0.02
N THR A 321 25.86 14.34 1.14
CA THR A 321 26.04 15.80 1.21
C THR A 321 27.51 16.18 1.32
N LYS A 322 27.86 17.32 0.73
CA LYS A 322 29.13 18.01 1.02
C LYS A 322 29.01 18.76 2.36
N ALA A 323 30.14 18.95 3.05
CA ALA A 323 30.17 19.79 4.26
C ALA A 323 29.69 21.21 3.93
N ASN A 324 28.96 21.80 4.87
CA ASN A 324 28.56 23.20 4.82
C ASN A 324 29.49 24.04 5.72
N THR A 325 30.38 24.77 5.11
CA THR A 325 31.36 25.66 5.80
C THR A 325 30.86 27.09 5.92
N ASP A 326 29.63 27.36 5.45
CA ASP A 326 29.02 28.68 5.41
C ASP A 326 27.75 28.73 6.30
N THR A 327 26.82 29.58 5.97
CA THR A 327 25.50 29.69 6.61
C THR A 327 24.58 28.53 6.23
N GLU A 328 23.45 28.41 6.92
CA GLU A 328 22.43 27.40 6.64
C GLU A 328 22.03 27.42 5.15
N ARG A 329 21.82 26.22 4.57
CA ARG A 329 21.39 26.04 3.20
C ARG A 329 20.31 24.96 3.08
N SER A 330 19.48 25.06 2.05
CA SER A 330 18.39 24.14 1.79
C SER A 330 18.51 23.52 0.41
N ALA A 331 17.91 22.35 0.25
CA ALA A 331 17.73 21.65 -1.00
C ALA A 331 16.36 20.99 -1.05
N THR A 332 15.81 20.88 -2.26
CA THR A 332 14.65 20.07 -2.53
C THR A 332 15.08 18.73 -3.10
N ILE A 333 14.55 17.63 -2.54
CA ILE A 333 14.70 16.29 -3.10
C ILE A 333 13.35 15.90 -3.66
N THR A 334 13.28 15.62 -4.95
CA THR A 334 12.07 15.22 -5.66
C THR A 334 12.18 13.77 -6.08
N ILE A 335 11.19 12.96 -5.70
CA ILE A 335 10.97 11.63 -6.24
C ILE A 335 9.76 11.68 -7.15
N SER A 336 9.90 11.23 -8.37
CA SER A 336 8.82 11.25 -9.36
C SER A 336 8.71 9.94 -10.12
N SER A 337 7.49 9.61 -10.56
CA SER A 337 7.29 8.57 -11.55
C SER A 337 7.88 9.00 -12.90
N LYS A 338 8.41 8.06 -13.68
CA LYS A 338 9.02 8.36 -14.99
C LYS A 338 8.04 8.92 -16.01
N ASP A 339 6.76 8.64 -15.84
CA ASP A 339 5.68 9.23 -16.66
C ASP A 339 5.28 10.64 -16.21
N GLY A 340 5.84 11.13 -15.09
CA GLY A 340 5.59 12.47 -14.56
C GLY A 340 4.20 12.67 -13.92
N GLN A 341 3.41 11.59 -13.73
CA GLN A 341 2.05 11.70 -13.19
C GLN A 341 2.00 11.84 -11.66
N THR A 342 3.05 11.38 -10.96
CA THR A 342 3.11 11.40 -9.50
C THR A 342 4.48 11.82 -9.03
N SER A 343 4.54 12.72 -8.04
CA SER A 343 5.78 13.12 -7.40
C SER A 343 5.57 13.43 -5.92
N ALA A 344 6.65 13.35 -5.16
CA ALA A 344 6.74 13.82 -3.79
C ALA A 344 8.05 14.55 -3.57
N ASP A 345 7.99 15.63 -2.80
CA ASP A 345 9.14 16.46 -2.48
C ASP A 345 9.44 16.41 -0.98
N THR A 346 10.72 16.50 -0.64
CA THR A 346 11.17 16.76 0.72
C THR A 346 12.14 17.93 0.76
N GLN A 347 12.04 18.74 1.81
CA GLN A 347 12.97 19.83 2.06
C GLN A 347 14.09 19.33 2.97
N LEU A 348 15.31 19.34 2.47
CA LEU A 348 16.53 19.08 3.23
C LEU A 348 17.14 20.40 3.67
N GLN A 349 17.31 20.59 4.96
CA GLN A 349 17.95 21.75 5.58
C GLN A 349 19.28 21.29 6.18
N GLN A 350 20.39 21.81 5.65
CA GLN A 350 21.72 21.59 6.23
C GLN A 350 22.15 22.82 7.00
N ILE A 351 22.38 22.67 8.32
CA ILE A 351 22.80 23.79 9.15
C ILE A 351 24.15 24.34 8.67
N GLY A 352 24.33 25.64 8.90
CA GLY A 352 25.59 26.29 8.61
C GLY A 352 26.63 26.05 9.70
N MET A 353 27.88 26.28 9.38
CA MET A 353 28.96 26.19 10.36
C MET A 353 28.98 27.36 11.34
N TYR A 354 28.39 28.51 10.95
CA TYR A 354 28.31 29.70 11.79
C TYR A 354 27.03 30.49 11.58
N ILE A 355 26.76 31.35 12.54
CA ILE A 355 25.65 32.32 12.52
C ILE A 355 26.23 33.69 12.85
N ASP A 356 25.87 34.71 12.07
CA ASP A 356 26.05 36.10 12.40
C ASP A 356 24.93 36.54 13.38
N LEU A 357 25.30 36.89 14.58
CA LEU A 357 24.36 37.39 15.63
C LEU A 357 24.24 38.92 15.63
N GLY A 358 24.90 39.63 14.72
CA GLY A 358 25.03 41.08 14.75
C GLY A 358 26.00 41.55 15.84
N LEU A 359 26.99 40.73 16.19
CA LEU A 359 28.06 40.98 17.14
C LEU A 359 29.38 41.24 16.42
N SER A 360 30.43 41.53 17.18
CA SER A 360 31.77 41.81 16.62
C SER A 360 32.39 40.59 15.86
N VAL A 361 31.95 39.37 16.18
CA VAL A 361 32.37 38.11 15.56
C VAL A 361 31.17 37.21 15.26
N LYS A 362 31.35 36.30 14.30
CA LYS A 362 30.40 35.26 13.99
C LYS A 362 30.64 34.06 14.88
N TRP A 363 29.58 33.48 15.43
CA TRP A 363 29.62 32.35 16.36
C TRP A 363 29.35 31.03 15.64
N ALA A 364 30.12 30.01 15.96
CA ALA A 364 29.84 28.66 15.45
C ALA A 364 28.43 28.21 15.86
N THR A 365 27.74 27.53 14.98
CA THR A 365 26.40 26.97 15.24
C THR A 365 26.47 25.87 16.30
N CYS A 366 27.56 25.09 16.31
CA CYS A 366 27.78 23.94 17.18
C CYS A 366 29.01 24.12 18.06
N ASN A 367 29.11 23.36 19.14
CA ASN A 367 30.34 23.25 19.93
C ASN A 367 31.43 22.56 19.11
N LEU A 368 32.69 22.78 19.44
CA LEU A 368 33.81 22.09 18.81
C LEU A 368 33.68 20.57 18.98
N GLY A 369 33.67 19.85 17.88
CA GLY A 369 33.45 18.39 17.83
C GLY A 369 31.99 17.94 17.81
N ALA A 370 31.02 18.88 17.72
CA ALA A 370 29.61 18.61 17.55
C ALA A 370 29.15 18.87 16.10
N ASP A 371 28.19 18.08 15.61
CA ASP A 371 27.60 18.23 14.26
C ASP A 371 26.26 18.98 14.30
N VAL A 372 25.56 18.97 15.43
CA VAL A 372 24.30 19.67 15.65
C VAL A 372 24.34 20.52 16.94
N PRO A 373 23.52 21.58 17.04
CA PRO A 373 23.62 22.57 18.13
C PRO A 373 23.42 22.01 19.53
N GLU A 374 22.67 20.95 19.70
CA GLU A 374 22.34 20.32 20.98
C GLU A 374 23.38 19.30 21.46
N GLU A 375 24.34 18.92 20.63
CA GLU A 375 25.44 18.07 21.06
C GLU A 375 26.43 18.85 21.91
N TYR A 376 26.99 18.21 22.92
CA TYR A 376 27.98 18.82 23.80
C TYR A 376 29.33 19.05 23.15
N GLY A 377 29.69 18.23 22.13
CA GLY A 377 30.99 18.23 21.50
C GLY A 377 32.09 17.68 22.41
N TYR A 378 33.32 18.15 22.21
CA TYR A 378 34.48 17.69 22.95
C TYR A 378 34.84 18.63 24.12
N TYR A 379 35.48 18.06 25.13
CA TYR A 379 35.99 18.79 26.29
C TYR A 379 37.49 18.98 26.17
N TYR A 380 37.97 20.15 26.53
CA TYR A 380 39.38 20.50 26.47
C TYR A 380 39.81 21.20 27.78
N ALA A 381 41.01 20.88 28.26
CA ALA A 381 41.66 21.76 29.26
C ALA A 381 42.12 23.04 28.56
N TRP A 382 42.18 24.15 29.26
CA TRP A 382 42.51 25.44 28.69
C TRP A 382 43.93 25.48 28.11
N GLY A 383 44.07 25.79 26.81
CA GLY A 383 45.35 25.78 26.09
C GLY A 383 45.84 24.37 25.68
N GLU A 384 44.97 23.35 25.79
CA GLU A 384 45.21 22.02 25.19
C GLU A 384 44.34 21.80 23.97
N THR A 385 44.90 21.12 22.97
CA THR A 385 44.29 20.92 21.66
C THR A 385 43.85 19.48 21.43
N SER A 386 43.97 18.62 22.45
CA SER A 386 43.58 17.22 22.45
C SER A 386 42.66 16.91 23.62
N THR A 387 41.74 15.98 23.43
CA THR A 387 40.82 15.48 24.47
C THR A 387 41.52 14.47 25.39
N LYS A 388 41.01 14.30 26.60
CA LYS A 388 41.51 13.35 27.60
C LYS A 388 40.38 12.54 28.24
N ASN A 389 40.74 11.43 28.89
CA ASN A 389 39.82 10.61 29.68
C ASN A 389 39.64 11.12 31.12
N SER A 390 40.49 12.05 31.56
CA SER A 390 40.40 12.74 32.85
C SER A 390 41.16 14.05 32.79
N TYR A 391 40.72 15.01 33.58
CA TYR A 391 41.22 16.39 33.55
C TYR A 391 41.63 16.79 34.96
N THR A 392 42.91 16.62 35.27
CA THR A 392 43.51 16.88 36.61
C THR A 392 44.69 17.82 36.46
N HIS A 393 45.14 18.37 37.59
CA HIS A 393 46.33 19.22 37.60
C HIS A 393 47.58 18.46 37.12
N GLU A 394 47.73 17.20 37.53
CA GLU A 394 48.90 16.39 37.24
C GLU A 394 49.08 16.07 35.78
N ASN A 395 47.97 15.98 35.03
CA ASN A 395 47.99 15.69 33.59
C ASN A 395 47.81 16.94 32.72
N TYR A 396 47.77 18.14 33.30
CA TYR A 396 47.62 19.38 32.58
C TYR A 396 48.94 19.79 31.95
N LYS A 397 48.92 20.06 30.64
CA LYS A 397 50.10 20.38 29.75
C LYS A 397 51.06 21.42 30.36
N PHE A 398 50.57 22.46 31.01
CA PHE A 398 51.41 23.56 31.49
C PHE A 398 51.69 23.47 32.98
N TYR A 399 51.26 22.44 33.69
CA TYR A 399 51.47 22.29 35.12
C TYR A 399 52.94 21.97 35.47
N CYS A 400 53.48 22.68 36.46
CA CYS A 400 54.88 22.54 36.91
C CYS A 400 55.02 21.91 38.32
N GLY A 401 54.05 21.09 38.75
CA GLY A 401 54.10 20.37 40.02
C GLY A 401 53.71 21.15 41.27
N LYS A 402 53.31 22.41 41.14
CA LYS A 402 52.76 23.25 42.20
C LYS A 402 51.53 24.01 41.71
N SER A 403 50.54 24.20 42.56
CA SER A 403 49.22 24.81 42.20
C SER A 403 49.28 26.15 41.50
N ASP A 404 50.29 26.95 41.70
CA ASP A 404 50.44 28.27 41.11
C ASP A 404 51.63 28.36 40.12
N SER A 405 52.20 27.22 39.73
CA SER A 405 53.36 27.17 38.83
C SER A 405 53.00 26.56 37.47
N TYR A 406 53.13 27.34 36.43
CA TYR A 406 52.79 26.96 35.04
C TYR A 406 53.89 27.36 34.09
N SER A 407 54.22 26.51 33.12
CA SER A 407 55.31 26.70 32.15
C SER A 407 55.00 27.71 31.04
N LYS A 408 53.71 28.02 30.81
CA LYS A 408 53.23 28.99 29.83
C LYS A 408 51.97 29.70 30.33
N TYR A 409 51.74 30.90 29.84
CA TYR A 409 50.60 31.75 30.30
C TYR A 409 50.67 32.07 31.79
N ASN A 410 51.75 32.71 32.12
CA ASN A 410 52.06 33.09 33.52
C ASN A 410 52.56 34.54 33.57
N VAL A 411 52.83 35.05 34.78
CA VAL A 411 53.27 36.42 34.98
C VAL A 411 54.61 36.73 34.28
N THR A 412 55.47 35.72 34.09
CA THR A 412 56.80 35.89 33.54
C THR A 412 56.77 36.04 32.02
N ASP A 413 55.91 35.26 31.30
CA ASP A 413 55.81 35.32 29.85
C ASP A 413 54.87 36.42 29.35
N GLY A 414 54.04 36.99 30.25
CA GLY A 414 53.11 38.06 29.93
C GLY A 414 52.01 37.69 28.95
N LEU A 415 51.81 36.41 28.66
CA LEU A 415 50.79 35.93 27.74
C LEU A 415 49.44 35.88 28.45
N THR A 416 48.47 36.66 27.96
CA THR A 416 47.12 36.75 28.54
C THR A 416 46.05 36.15 27.68
N THR A 417 46.39 35.70 26.46
CA THR A 417 45.49 35.09 25.48
C THR A 417 46.20 33.91 24.82
N LEU A 418 45.48 32.83 24.54
CA LEU A 418 46.03 31.67 23.87
C LEU A 418 46.65 32.03 22.51
N LYS A 419 47.82 31.45 22.24
CA LYS A 419 48.41 31.45 20.90
C LYS A 419 47.69 30.43 20.03
N SER A 420 47.74 30.59 18.69
CA SER A 420 47.06 29.71 17.72
C SER A 420 47.40 28.23 17.90
N GLU A 421 48.65 27.91 18.27
CA GLU A 421 49.10 26.53 18.51
C GLU A 421 48.51 25.89 19.80
N ASP A 422 47.96 26.67 20.71
CA ASP A 422 47.32 26.23 21.95
C ASP A 422 45.79 26.50 21.96
N ASP A 423 45.27 27.02 20.87
CA ASP A 423 43.82 27.24 20.68
C ASP A 423 43.19 26.02 19.98
N ALA A 424 42.38 25.25 20.73
CA ALA A 424 41.81 24.03 20.19
C ALA A 424 40.86 24.26 19.00
N ALA A 425 40.20 25.42 18.93
CA ALA A 425 39.35 25.75 17.79
C ALA A 425 40.20 26.05 16.54
N THR A 426 41.30 26.82 16.69
CA THR A 426 42.23 27.09 15.59
C THR A 426 42.89 25.81 15.09
N VAL A 427 43.36 24.94 15.97
CA VAL A 427 44.02 23.69 15.59
C VAL A 427 43.06 22.71 14.92
N SER A 428 41.82 22.66 15.37
CA SER A 428 40.84 21.69 14.83
C SER A 428 40.19 22.16 13.53
N LEU A 429 39.88 23.45 13.40
CA LEU A 429 39.08 24.00 12.29
C LEU A 429 39.94 24.83 11.29
N GLY A 430 41.16 25.15 11.65
CA GLY A 430 42.01 26.06 10.88
C GLY A 430 41.64 27.53 11.05
N GLU A 431 42.58 28.43 10.73
CA GLU A 431 42.28 29.85 10.67
C GLU A 431 41.21 30.16 9.59
N PRO A 432 40.32 31.14 9.83
CA PRO A 432 40.33 32.15 10.90
C PRO A 432 39.54 31.75 12.18
N TRP A 433 39.22 30.46 12.35
CA TRP A 433 38.54 29.98 13.53
C TRP A 433 39.41 30.02 14.79
N ARG A 434 38.85 30.41 15.91
CA ARG A 434 39.51 30.45 17.21
C ARG A 434 38.53 30.40 18.37
N MET A 435 39.01 30.24 19.56
CA MET A 435 38.19 30.43 20.78
C MET A 435 37.83 31.93 20.95
N PRO A 436 36.64 32.24 21.50
CA PRO A 436 36.26 33.61 21.78
C PRO A 436 37.18 34.20 22.85
N THR A 437 37.47 35.49 22.78
CA THR A 437 38.08 36.26 23.87
C THR A 437 37.05 36.51 24.95
N ASN A 438 37.50 36.91 26.17
CA ASN A 438 36.58 37.31 27.24
C ASN A 438 35.76 38.56 26.86
N THR A 439 36.28 39.44 26.01
CA THR A 439 35.55 40.62 25.51
C THR A 439 34.37 40.18 24.64
N GLU A 440 34.61 39.28 23.68
CA GLU A 440 33.57 38.75 22.80
C GLU A 440 32.53 37.90 23.56
N ALA A 441 32.98 37.14 24.57
CA ALA A 441 32.08 36.43 25.49
C ALA A 441 31.20 37.39 26.30
N THR A 442 31.78 38.53 26.70
CA THR A 442 31.04 39.61 27.41
C THR A 442 30.03 40.30 26.48
N GLU A 443 30.41 40.54 25.23
CA GLU A 443 29.50 41.07 24.22
C GLU A 443 28.32 40.10 23.97
N LEU A 444 28.58 38.81 23.75
CA LEU A 444 27.54 37.77 23.60
C LEU A 444 26.58 37.80 24.80
N ARG A 445 27.14 37.87 26.00
CA ARG A 445 26.40 37.87 27.25
C ARG A 445 25.47 39.08 27.39
N LEU A 446 25.97 40.27 27.06
CA LEU A 446 25.25 41.53 27.28
C LEU A 446 24.29 41.88 26.14
N MET A 447 24.65 41.58 24.91
CA MET A 447 23.91 42.02 23.73
C MET A 447 22.84 41.01 23.26
N CYS A 448 22.94 39.73 23.65
CA CYS A 448 21.95 38.73 23.27
C CYS A 448 20.83 38.59 24.32
N ASN A 449 19.66 38.19 23.83
CA ASN A 449 18.55 37.76 24.69
C ASN A 449 18.69 36.26 24.98
N TRP A 450 18.65 35.91 26.27
CA TRP A 450 18.81 34.54 26.74
C TRP A 450 17.46 33.93 27.09
N PHE A 451 17.11 32.81 26.41
CA PHE A 451 15.86 32.10 26.64
C PHE A 451 16.16 30.63 26.95
N TRP A 452 15.81 30.20 28.18
CA TRP A 452 15.97 28.81 28.62
C TRP A 452 15.03 27.90 27.82
N THR A 453 15.54 26.85 27.24
CA THR A 453 14.78 25.93 26.40
C THR A 453 15.46 24.57 26.31
N SER A 454 14.87 23.65 25.55
CA SER A 454 15.50 22.38 25.18
C SER A 454 15.34 22.12 23.69
N ILE A 455 16.35 21.49 23.10
CA ILE A 455 16.32 20.95 21.74
C ILE A 455 16.59 19.45 21.87
N ASN A 456 15.66 18.62 21.38
CA ASN A 456 15.77 17.15 21.38
C ASN A 456 16.14 16.53 22.74
N GLY A 457 15.62 17.08 23.80
CA GLY A 457 15.86 16.63 25.16
C GLY A 457 17.13 17.19 25.81
N THR A 458 17.95 17.93 25.07
CA THR A 458 19.12 18.63 25.61
C THR A 458 18.72 20.03 26.05
N THR A 459 18.89 20.32 27.34
CA THR A 459 18.60 21.65 27.94
C THR A 459 19.74 22.63 27.64
N GLY A 460 19.37 23.93 27.62
CA GLY A 460 20.32 25.00 27.37
C GLY A 460 19.65 26.36 27.18
N TYR A 461 20.42 27.30 26.68
CA TYR A 461 19.91 28.61 26.30
C TYR A 461 19.91 28.82 24.78
N ARG A 462 18.79 29.34 24.27
CA ARG A 462 18.76 30.03 22.98
C ARG A 462 19.19 31.48 23.21
N LEU A 463 20.25 31.90 22.54
CA LEU A 463 20.77 33.26 22.55
C LEU A 463 20.40 33.93 21.24
N THR A 464 19.56 34.97 21.32
CA THR A 464 19.15 35.75 20.14
C THR A 464 19.89 37.07 20.13
N GLY A 465 20.64 37.29 19.07
CA GLY A 465 21.43 38.51 18.86
C GLY A 465 20.61 39.71 18.43
N PRO A 466 21.23 40.90 18.35
CA PRO A 466 20.56 42.15 17.95
C PRO A 466 19.90 42.08 16.54
N ASN A 467 20.42 41.30 15.64
CA ASN A 467 19.88 41.12 14.28
C ASN A 467 18.76 40.07 14.18
N GLY A 468 18.34 39.46 15.30
CA GLY A 468 17.27 38.45 15.37
C GLY A 468 17.73 37.02 15.14
N ASN A 469 18.94 36.76 14.67
CA ASN A 469 19.51 35.44 14.55
C ASN A 469 19.82 34.84 15.92
N SER A 470 19.85 33.50 16.02
CA SER A 470 20.07 32.83 17.29
C SER A 470 20.95 31.61 17.20
N ILE A 471 21.69 31.35 18.28
CA ILE A 471 22.39 30.08 18.51
C ILE A 471 21.80 29.39 19.75
N PHE A 472 22.02 28.07 19.81
CA PHE A 472 21.69 27.29 21.03
C PHE A 472 22.99 26.87 21.71
N MET A 473 23.10 27.12 23.00
CA MET A 473 24.22 26.69 23.84
C MET A 473 23.71 25.66 24.85
N PRO A 474 24.05 24.39 24.70
CA PRO A 474 23.61 23.33 25.62
C PRO A 474 24.29 23.43 27.00
N CYS A 475 23.63 22.89 28.02
CA CYS A 475 24.19 22.69 29.36
C CYS A 475 25.17 21.51 29.32
N CYS A 476 26.37 21.76 28.82
CA CYS A 476 27.40 20.74 28.60
C CYS A 476 28.17 20.36 29.89
N GLY A 477 27.90 20.97 31.02
CA GLY A 477 28.60 20.66 32.26
C GLY A 477 30.10 20.93 32.23
N GLN A 478 30.86 20.07 32.91
CA GLN A 478 32.31 20.13 33.02
C GLN A 478 32.89 18.71 33.14
N TYR A 479 34.08 18.50 32.68
CA TYR A 479 34.80 17.23 32.83
C TYR A 479 35.99 17.43 33.79
N SER A 480 36.06 16.61 34.85
CA SER A 480 37.20 16.51 35.74
C SER A 480 37.72 15.07 35.76
N ILE A 481 37.56 14.31 36.82
CA ILE A 481 37.80 12.84 36.89
C ILE A 481 36.63 12.13 36.16
N ALA A 482 35.45 12.70 36.21
CA ALA A 482 34.25 12.25 35.52
C ALA A 482 33.52 13.46 34.91
N LEU A 483 32.66 13.16 33.91
CA LEU A 483 31.77 14.16 33.33
C LEU A 483 30.65 14.49 34.31
N ASP A 484 30.52 15.79 34.64
CA ASP A 484 29.45 16.35 35.47
C ASP A 484 28.45 17.07 34.56
N LEU A 485 27.36 16.40 34.21
CA LEU A 485 26.26 16.88 33.37
C LEU A 485 25.10 17.39 34.24
N ASN A 486 25.34 18.32 35.09
CA ASN A 486 24.28 19.06 35.76
C ASN A 486 23.71 20.13 34.82
N ASP A 487 22.56 20.75 35.19
CA ASP A 487 21.87 21.77 34.37
C ASP A 487 22.66 23.10 34.32
N TYR A 488 23.92 23.04 33.88
CA TYR A 488 24.77 24.22 33.67
C TYR A 488 25.66 24.06 32.43
N GLY A 489 26.02 25.19 31.82
CA GLY A 489 26.99 25.27 30.70
C GLY A 489 28.26 25.98 31.12
N LYS A 490 29.43 25.39 30.77
CA LYS A 490 30.76 25.98 30.93
C LYS A 490 31.53 25.92 29.61
N TYR A 491 31.96 27.11 29.16
CA TYR A 491 32.61 27.24 27.86
C TYR A 491 33.88 28.08 27.98
N TRP A 492 35.01 27.54 27.58
CA TRP A 492 36.28 28.24 27.60
C TRP A 492 36.26 29.47 26.68
N THR A 493 36.89 30.58 27.16
CA THR A 493 37.41 31.64 26.31
C THR A 493 38.94 31.49 26.16
N SER A 494 39.53 32.18 25.17
CA SER A 494 40.97 32.19 25.00
C SER A 494 41.74 33.03 26.03
N SER A 495 41.04 33.70 26.96
CA SER A 495 41.61 34.70 27.89
C SER A 495 41.98 34.08 29.24
N LEU A 496 43.22 34.36 29.67
CA LEU A 496 43.71 34.02 31.01
C LEU A 496 43.00 34.88 32.07
N TYR A 497 42.90 34.36 33.30
CA TYR A 497 42.48 35.15 34.44
C TYR A 497 43.73 35.56 35.25
N LEU A 498 44.03 36.84 35.21
CA LEU A 498 45.31 37.34 35.73
C LEU A 498 45.42 37.34 37.26
N GLU A 499 44.30 37.43 37.95
CA GLU A 499 44.26 37.52 39.44
C GLU A 499 44.50 36.16 40.10
N ILE A 500 44.22 35.08 39.44
CA ILE A 500 44.40 33.71 39.94
C ILE A 500 45.14 32.86 38.91
N PRO A 501 46.44 32.56 39.14
CA PRO A 501 47.29 31.86 38.16
C PRO A 501 46.71 30.53 37.67
N MET A 502 45.96 29.79 38.48
CA MET A 502 45.32 28.53 38.10
C MET A 502 44.04 28.71 37.28
N GLY A 503 43.54 29.95 37.09
CA GLY A 503 42.24 30.21 36.46
C GLY A 503 42.35 30.69 35.02
N ALA A 504 41.32 30.35 34.22
CA ALA A 504 41.08 30.96 32.92
C ALA A 504 39.59 31.40 32.84
N ARG A 505 39.33 32.35 31.94
CA ARG A 505 37.97 32.92 31.74
C ARG A 505 37.07 31.94 31.00
N SER A 506 35.83 31.88 31.46
CA SER A 506 34.80 30.99 30.93
C SER A 506 33.45 31.66 30.89
N ILE A 507 32.61 31.30 29.95
CA ILE A 507 31.18 31.61 29.97
C ILE A 507 30.52 30.57 30.88
N TYR A 508 29.74 31.01 31.88
CA TYR A 508 28.96 30.15 32.76
C TYR A 508 27.49 30.55 32.74
N PHE A 509 26.63 29.57 32.75
CA PHE A 509 25.19 29.73 32.93
C PHE A 509 24.57 28.47 33.50
N ASP A 510 23.45 28.62 34.22
CA ASP A 510 22.55 27.56 34.66
C ASP A 510 21.09 28.04 34.53
N LYS A 511 20.13 27.22 34.94
CA LYS A 511 18.71 27.56 34.85
C LYS A 511 18.32 28.83 35.63
N SER A 512 19.00 29.11 36.73
CA SER A 512 18.74 30.26 37.65
C SER A 512 19.59 31.48 37.31
N ILE A 513 20.73 31.26 36.65
CA ILE A 513 21.72 32.26 36.34
C ILE A 513 21.90 32.34 34.83
N THR A 514 21.37 33.40 34.23
CA THR A 514 21.67 33.71 32.83
C THR A 514 23.13 34.11 32.70
N GLY A 515 23.72 33.89 31.52
CA GLY A 515 25.06 34.40 31.24
C GLY A 515 25.20 35.91 31.51
N LYS A 516 24.10 36.67 31.59
CA LYS A 516 24.09 38.11 31.93
C LYS A 516 24.48 38.41 33.38
N ASP A 517 24.15 37.50 34.30
CA ASP A 517 24.29 37.73 35.75
C ASP A 517 25.71 37.43 36.24
N TYR A 518 26.51 36.68 35.46
CA TYR A 518 27.86 36.24 35.84
C TYR A 518 28.94 37.00 35.08
N SER A 519 29.41 38.09 35.62
CA SER A 519 30.39 38.99 34.95
C SER A 519 31.82 38.42 34.85
N ASN A 520 32.20 37.44 35.69
CA ASN A 520 33.59 36.97 35.81
C ASN A 520 33.70 35.50 36.23
N SER A 521 33.20 34.59 35.38
CA SER A 521 33.39 33.14 35.63
C SER A 521 34.85 32.75 35.38
N THR A 522 35.44 32.15 36.42
CA THR A 522 36.82 31.67 36.38
C THR A 522 36.85 30.26 36.90
N PHE A 523 37.50 29.39 36.14
CA PHE A 523 37.63 27.99 36.52
C PHE A 523 39.07 27.51 36.34
N SER A 524 39.42 26.47 37.10
CA SER A 524 40.75 25.85 36.98
C SER A 524 40.99 25.40 35.54
N ARG A 525 42.08 25.89 34.94
CA ARG A 525 42.41 25.63 33.54
C ARG A 525 42.76 24.18 33.21
N CYS A 526 42.96 23.33 34.18
CA CYS A 526 43.12 21.89 33.98
C CYS A 526 41.81 21.14 33.70
N PHE A 527 40.63 21.73 34.05
CA PHE A 527 39.34 21.06 33.80
C PHE A 527 38.94 21.08 32.34
N GLY A 528 38.23 20.03 31.91
CA GLY A 528 37.66 19.96 30.59
C GLY A 528 36.37 20.75 30.47
N GLN A 529 36.32 21.74 29.59
CA GLN A 529 35.10 22.47 29.25
C GLN A 529 34.89 22.47 27.73
N CYS A 530 33.66 22.72 27.31
CA CYS A 530 33.31 22.86 25.92
C CYS A 530 33.88 24.17 25.32
N ILE A 531 33.97 24.23 24.03
CA ILE A 531 34.38 25.40 23.26
C ILE A 531 33.30 25.74 22.26
N ARG A 532 32.84 26.99 22.23
CA ARG A 532 32.03 27.52 21.14
C ARG A 532 32.94 28.41 20.27
N PRO A 533 33.40 27.95 19.11
CA PRO A 533 34.31 28.71 18.25
C PRO A 533 33.67 29.99 17.73
N VAL A 534 34.58 30.95 17.38
CA VAL A 534 34.20 32.17 16.69
C VAL A 534 35.13 32.41 15.50
N LYS A 535 34.65 33.23 14.56
CA LYS A 535 35.48 33.78 13.47
C LYS A 535 35.10 35.24 13.19
N PRO A 536 36.00 36.05 12.58
CA PRO A 536 35.72 37.42 12.19
C PRO A 536 34.50 37.61 11.33
#